data_13f8445414b6b941daba473fe3c34918
#
_entry.id   13f8445414b6b941daba473fe3c34918
#
_cell.length_a   1.000
_cell.length_b   1.000
_cell.length_c   1.000
_cell.angle_alpha   90.00
_cell.angle_beta   90.00
_cell.angle_gamma   90.00
#
_symmetry.space_group_name_H-M   'P 1'
#
loop_
_entity.id
_entity.type
_entity.pdbx_description
1 polymer ?
#
loop_
_entity_poly.entity_id
_entity_poly.type
_entity_poly.pdbx_seq_one_letter_code
_entity_poly.pdbx_strand_id
1 'polypeptide(L)'
;MPEQSIDPQRTKDVNDLPLLAARSRGGRRERRTWMQGGSSVARWRTDLLGWVLISLAAGILASVTLFQVLPPTIGGWAAPAVLWLALLVPTVFAFSRSIPRPLLQFRAVDLLYGLVLGVTLRVVQGWISLAATGSDVWPSYGTLDGQLPVSWWFTELASGVVISPVLEEFFFRGVVLIVVYSVVRRSAGAGTAGFVAVIVSTGLFMLGHVLTIGIGWDMALAIGFVGLACSLLVLLTGRIWGALLVHVTFNASYVALALVGTLVGVGPV
;
A
#
# COMPACT_ATOMS: atom_id res chain seq x y z
N MET A 1 3.01 -93.75 -1.24
CA MET A 1 3.32 -92.33 -1.42
C MET A 1 2.01 -91.64 -1.72
N PRO A 2 1.47 -90.84 -0.83
CA PRO A 2 0.24 -90.10 -1.11
C PRO A 2 0.56 -88.82 -1.84
N GLU A 3 -0.16 -88.59 -2.87
CA GLU A 3 -0.23 -87.40 -3.74
C GLU A 3 -0.79 -86.20 -2.97
N GLN A 4 0.00 -85.09 -2.84
CA GLN A 4 -0.45 -83.87 -2.20
C GLN A 4 -1.30 -83.06 -3.25
N SER A 5 -2.59 -83.02 -2.99
CA SER A 5 -3.50 -82.17 -3.74
C SER A 5 -3.18 -80.69 -3.38
N ILE A 6 -2.86 -79.91 -4.42
CA ILE A 6 -2.67 -78.46 -4.30
C ILE A 6 -4.07 -77.79 -4.27
N ASP A 7 -4.35 -77.12 -3.14
CA ASP A 7 -5.57 -76.33 -2.93
C ASP A 7 -5.56 -75.06 -3.80
N PRO A 8 -6.53 -74.89 -4.71
CA PRO A 8 -6.63 -73.72 -5.59
C PRO A 8 -7.12 -72.44 -4.94
N GLN A 9 -7.43 -72.44 -3.62
CA GLN A 9 -8.00 -71.28 -2.95
C GLN A 9 -6.96 -70.32 -2.32
N ARG A 10 -5.66 -70.62 -2.41
CA ARG A 10 -4.61 -69.81 -1.79
C ARG A 10 -4.09 -68.63 -2.65
N THR A 11 -4.64 -68.42 -3.85
CA THR A 11 -4.19 -67.37 -4.77
C THR A 11 -5.06 -66.10 -4.79
N LYS A 12 -6.04 -65.98 -3.89
CA LYS A 12 -6.95 -64.81 -3.90
C LYS A 12 -6.61 -63.69 -2.93
N ASP A 13 -5.69 -63.88 -2.00
CA ASP A 13 -5.45 -62.90 -0.93
C ASP A 13 -4.29 -61.92 -1.18
N VAL A 14 -3.64 -61.98 -2.36
CA VAL A 14 -2.50 -61.06 -2.66
C VAL A 14 -2.91 -59.79 -3.38
N ASN A 15 -4.17 -59.71 -3.89
CA ASN A 15 -4.63 -58.53 -4.66
C ASN A 15 -5.43 -57.51 -3.84
N ASP A 16 -5.71 -57.77 -2.56
CA ASP A 16 -6.55 -56.89 -1.75
C ASP A 16 -5.78 -55.87 -0.89
N LEU A 17 -4.46 -55.74 -1.06
CA LEU A 17 -3.60 -54.90 -0.21
C LEU A 17 -3.26 -53.47 -0.71
N PRO A 18 -3.71 -52.94 -1.84
CA PRO A 18 -3.30 -51.58 -2.19
C PRO A 18 -4.32 -50.49 -1.99
N LEU A 19 -5.57 -50.79 -1.61
CA LEU A 19 -6.58 -49.72 -1.57
C LEU A 19 -6.64 -48.92 -0.27
N LEU A 20 -5.94 -49.33 0.78
CA LEU A 20 -5.89 -48.56 2.04
C LEU A 20 -4.74 -47.56 2.12
N ALA A 21 -3.73 -47.68 1.27
CA ALA A 21 -2.60 -46.74 1.23
C ALA A 21 -2.89 -45.45 0.45
N ALA A 22 -3.97 -45.38 -0.30
CA ALA A 22 -4.36 -44.20 -1.10
C ALA A 22 -5.31 -43.22 -0.39
N ARG A 23 -5.67 -43.48 0.88
CA ARG A 23 -6.21 -42.43 1.76
C ARG A 23 -5.08 -41.61 2.34
N SER A 24 -4.22 -41.20 1.44
CA SER A 24 -3.21 -40.22 1.75
C SER A 24 -3.79 -38.86 1.98
N ARG A 25 -3.21 -38.30 2.99
CA ARG A 25 -2.70 -36.93 2.98
C ARG A 25 -3.55 -36.02 2.12
N GLY A 26 -4.66 -35.56 2.69
CA GLY A 26 -5.32 -34.35 2.25
C GLY A 26 -4.26 -33.25 2.22
N GLY A 27 -3.58 -33.11 1.09
CA GLY A 27 -2.66 -32.05 0.82
C GLY A 27 -3.38 -30.78 1.19
N ARG A 28 -2.91 -30.10 2.20
CA ARG A 28 -3.35 -28.79 2.62
C ARG A 28 -3.32 -27.97 1.33
N ARG A 29 -4.48 -27.78 0.69
CA ARG A 29 -4.59 -27.01 -0.54
C ARG A 29 -3.90 -25.70 -0.25
N GLU A 30 -2.71 -25.49 -0.79
CA GLU A 30 -1.99 -24.22 -0.67
C GLU A 30 -2.98 -23.11 -1.03
N ARG A 31 -3.30 -22.28 -0.05
CA ARG A 31 -4.26 -21.18 -0.28
C ARG A 31 -3.59 -20.24 -1.27
N ARG A 32 -4.07 -20.27 -2.51
CA ARG A 32 -3.60 -19.36 -3.56
C ARG A 32 -3.61 -17.94 -3.04
N THR A 33 -2.51 -17.23 -3.23
CA THR A 33 -2.40 -15.81 -2.92
C THR A 33 -3.37 -15.00 -3.78
N TRP A 34 -3.63 -13.75 -3.42
CA TRP A 34 -4.45 -12.86 -4.24
C TRP A 34 -3.90 -12.71 -5.66
N MET A 35 -2.56 -12.74 -5.83
CA MET A 35 -1.89 -12.71 -7.14
C MET A 35 -2.17 -13.96 -7.99
N GLN A 36 -2.43 -15.09 -7.38
CA GLN A 36 -2.80 -16.33 -8.07
C GLN A 36 -4.31 -16.44 -8.32
N GLY A 37 -5.08 -15.39 -8.07
CA GLY A 37 -6.53 -15.40 -8.19
C GLY A 37 -7.22 -16.20 -7.09
N GLY A 38 -6.66 -16.18 -5.88
CA GLY A 38 -7.19 -16.86 -4.72
C GLY A 38 -8.55 -16.33 -4.28
N SER A 39 -9.30 -17.16 -3.52
CA SER A 39 -10.65 -16.82 -3.01
C SER A 39 -10.67 -15.59 -2.09
N SER A 40 -9.49 -15.16 -1.59
CA SER A 40 -9.36 -14.00 -0.69
C SER A 40 -9.77 -12.66 -1.32
N VAL A 41 -9.82 -12.57 -2.66
CA VAL A 41 -10.28 -11.36 -3.37
C VAL A 41 -11.36 -11.67 -4.41
N ALA A 42 -11.93 -12.87 -4.38
CA ALA A 42 -12.96 -13.28 -5.33
C ALA A 42 -14.24 -12.43 -5.25
N ARG A 43 -14.49 -11.81 -4.09
CA ARG A 43 -15.64 -10.92 -3.86
C ARG A 43 -15.36 -9.46 -4.25
N TRP A 44 -14.12 -9.14 -4.64
CA TRP A 44 -13.74 -7.82 -5.12
C TRP A 44 -13.97 -7.76 -6.64
N ARG A 45 -15.11 -7.17 -7.01
CA ARG A 45 -15.59 -7.09 -8.41
C ARG A 45 -15.27 -5.73 -9.00
N THR A 46 -15.59 -5.56 -10.27
CA THR A 46 -15.46 -4.29 -11.01
C THR A 46 -16.27 -3.14 -10.40
N ASP A 47 -17.41 -3.45 -9.76
CA ASP A 47 -18.21 -2.47 -9.01
C ASP A 47 -17.40 -1.80 -7.88
N LEU A 48 -16.56 -2.57 -7.19
CA LEU A 48 -15.67 -2.01 -6.16
C LEU A 48 -14.69 -0.99 -6.75
N LEU A 49 -14.14 -1.23 -7.95
CA LEU A 49 -13.26 -0.26 -8.61
C LEU A 49 -14.01 1.04 -8.88
N GLY A 50 -15.25 0.97 -9.38
CA GLY A 50 -16.10 2.14 -9.58
C GLY A 50 -16.30 2.94 -8.29
N TRP A 51 -16.70 2.27 -7.21
CA TRP A 51 -16.90 2.91 -5.91
C TRP A 51 -15.63 3.55 -5.35
N VAL A 52 -14.48 2.89 -5.48
CA VAL A 52 -13.18 3.40 -5.04
C VAL A 52 -12.80 4.67 -5.80
N LEU A 53 -12.97 4.68 -7.12
CA LEU A 53 -12.65 5.84 -7.95
C LEU A 53 -13.61 7.03 -7.68
N ILE A 54 -14.91 6.76 -7.52
CA ILE A 54 -15.89 7.78 -7.17
C ILE A 54 -15.60 8.36 -5.79
N SER A 55 -15.29 7.53 -4.79
CA SER A 55 -14.95 7.97 -3.44
C SER A 55 -13.71 8.84 -3.43
N LEU A 56 -12.65 8.44 -4.17
CA LEU A 56 -11.43 9.23 -4.29
C LEU A 56 -11.71 10.59 -4.94
N ALA A 57 -12.41 10.61 -6.07
CA ALA A 57 -12.73 11.86 -6.78
C ALA A 57 -13.61 12.80 -5.94
N ALA A 58 -14.64 12.27 -5.29
CA ALA A 58 -15.49 13.03 -4.38
C ALA A 58 -14.71 13.54 -3.16
N GLY A 59 -13.83 12.72 -2.59
CA GLY A 59 -12.99 13.11 -1.46
C GLY A 59 -12.01 14.23 -1.81
N ILE A 60 -11.34 14.15 -2.96
CA ILE A 60 -10.44 15.20 -3.45
C ILE A 60 -11.24 16.50 -3.68
N LEU A 61 -12.35 16.43 -4.40
CA LEU A 61 -13.17 17.60 -4.69
C LEU A 61 -13.67 18.25 -3.40
N ALA A 62 -14.22 17.47 -2.48
CA ALA A 62 -14.70 17.97 -1.19
C ALA A 62 -13.57 18.57 -0.34
N SER A 63 -12.41 17.90 -0.27
CA SER A 63 -11.23 18.38 0.46
C SER A 63 -10.77 19.74 -0.06
N VAL A 64 -10.56 19.87 -1.38
CA VAL A 64 -10.15 21.13 -2.01
C VAL A 64 -11.19 22.23 -1.79
N THR A 65 -12.48 21.93 -1.96
CA THR A 65 -13.56 22.89 -1.76
C THR A 65 -13.61 23.37 -0.31
N LEU A 66 -13.55 22.45 0.68
CA LEU A 66 -13.57 22.82 2.09
C LEU A 66 -12.36 23.69 2.48
N PHE A 67 -11.19 23.35 1.95
CA PHE A 67 -9.99 24.14 2.20
C PHE A 67 -10.10 25.58 1.66
N GLN A 68 -10.78 25.78 0.52
CA GLN A 68 -10.95 27.10 -0.10
C GLN A 68 -12.09 27.93 0.50
N VAL A 69 -13.16 27.26 0.96
CA VAL A 69 -14.40 27.96 1.36
C VAL A 69 -14.44 28.22 2.87
N LEU A 70 -13.85 27.33 3.69
CA LEU A 70 -13.87 27.46 5.14
C LEU A 70 -12.73 28.38 5.66
N PRO A 71 -12.92 29.03 6.82
CA PRO A 71 -11.82 29.72 7.49
C PRO A 71 -10.61 28.78 7.68
N PRO A 72 -9.35 29.27 7.56
CA PRO A 72 -8.16 28.43 7.60
C PRO A 72 -8.07 27.52 8.85
N THR A 73 -8.56 28.01 9.99
CA THR A 73 -8.60 27.25 11.26
C THR A 73 -9.53 26.03 11.18
N ILE A 74 -10.60 26.08 10.41
CA ILE A 74 -11.56 24.98 10.23
C ILE A 74 -11.16 24.14 8.99
N GLY A 75 -10.87 24.81 7.87
CA GLY A 75 -10.51 24.19 6.59
C GLY A 75 -9.27 23.30 6.70
N GLY A 76 -8.26 23.74 7.47
CA GLY A 76 -7.04 22.96 7.72
C GLY A 76 -7.28 21.62 8.40
N TRP A 77 -8.38 21.43 9.13
CA TRP A 77 -8.76 20.15 9.74
C TRP A 77 -9.84 19.41 8.95
N ALA A 78 -10.82 20.13 8.44
CA ALA A 78 -11.96 19.53 7.73
C ALA A 78 -11.54 18.90 6.40
N ALA A 79 -10.66 19.56 5.65
CA ALA A 79 -10.20 19.09 4.35
C ALA A 79 -9.47 17.73 4.43
N PRO A 80 -8.43 17.55 5.25
CA PRO A 80 -7.78 16.25 5.39
C PRO A 80 -8.72 15.20 6.00
N ALA A 81 -9.58 15.57 6.95
CA ALA A 81 -10.52 14.62 7.57
C ALA A 81 -11.49 14.01 6.54
N VAL A 82 -12.03 14.84 5.64
CA VAL A 82 -12.92 14.37 4.56
C VAL A 82 -12.17 13.47 3.57
N LEU A 83 -10.93 13.83 3.21
CA LEU A 83 -10.11 12.97 2.36
C LEU A 83 -9.83 11.62 3.04
N TRP A 84 -9.47 11.61 4.32
CA TRP A 84 -9.26 10.37 5.07
C TRP A 84 -10.51 9.49 5.11
N LEU A 85 -11.70 10.07 5.30
CA LEU A 85 -12.95 9.32 5.24
C LEU A 85 -13.19 8.74 3.84
N ALA A 86 -12.89 9.49 2.79
CA ALA A 86 -13.01 9.01 1.42
C ALA A 86 -12.06 7.86 1.09
N LEU A 87 -10.89 7.77 1.73
CA LEU A 87 -9.98 6.64 1.62
C LEU A 87 -10.39 5.47 2.53
N LEU A 88 -10.80 5.77 3.75
CA LEU A 88 -11.14 4.77 4.78
C LEU A 88 -12.40 3.97 4.44
N VAL A 89 -13.49 4.66 4.06
CA VAL A 89 -14.79 4.01 3.85
C VAL A 89 -14.73 2.90 2.79
N PRO A 90 -14.22 3.12 1.56
CA PRO A 90 -14.13 2.05 0.57
C PRO A 90 -13.12 0.97 0.96
N THR A 91 -12.07 1.32 1.72
CA THR A 91 -11.11 0.35 2.25
C THR A 91 -11.79 -0.59 3.24
N VAL A 92 -12.47 -0.08 4.24
CA VAL A 92 -13.24 -0.88 5.22
C VAL A 92 -14.28 -1.74 4.51
N PHE A 93 -14.99 -1.19 3.54
CA PHE A 93 -15.98 -1.93 2.76
C PHE A 93 -15.35 -3.07 1.94
N ALA A 94 -14.20 -2.86 1.30
CA ALA A 94 -13.47 -3.92 0.60
C ALA A 94 -13.05 -5.04 1.55
N PHE A 95 -12.45 -4.69 2.68
CA PHE A 95 -11.98 -5.64 3.68
C PHE A 95 -13.11 -6.37 4.41
N SER A 96 -14.28 -5.75 4.60
CA SER A 96 -15.48 -6.42 5.13
C SER A 96 -16.01 -7.51 4.20
N ARG A 97 -15.87 -7.32 2.88
CA ARG A 97 -16.27 -8.35 1.89
C ARG A 97 -15.30 -9.53 1.86
N SER A 98 -14.00 -9.27 1.99
CA SER A 98 -12.98 -10.31 1.95
C SER A 98 -11.62 -9.77 2.43
N ILE A 99 -10.99 -10.46 3.37
CA ILE A 99 -9.68 -10.08 3.92
C ILE A 99 -8.59 -10.85 3.18
N PRO A 100 -7.72 -10.17 2.41
CA PRO A 100 -6.55 -10.80 1.78
C PRO A 100 -5.44 -11.05 2.83
N ARG A 101 -5.62 -12.09 3.67
CA ARG A 101 -4.71 -12.41 4.78
C ARG A 101 -3.22 -12.42 4.42
N PRO A 102 -2.78 -12.93 3.24
CA PRO A 102 -1.37 -12.86 2.85
C PRO A 102 -0.83 -11.44 2.73
N LEU A 103 -1.68 -10.47 2.33
CA LEU A 103 -1.31 -9.06 2.25
C LEU A 103 -0.91 -8.49 3.62
N LEU A 104 -1.56 -8.96 4.69
CA LEU A 104 -1.37 -8.48 6.06
C LEU A 104 -0.27 -9.22 6.82
N GLN A 105 0.44 -10.15 6.18
CA GLN A 105 1.56 -10.85 6.81
C GLN A 105 2.79 -9.94 6.89
N PHE A 106 3.30 -9.76 8.10
CA PHE A 106 4.55 -9.06 8.36
C PHE A 106 5.73 -10.02 8.33
N ARG A 107 6.86 -9.57 7.77
CA ARG A 107 8.16 -10.25 7.87
C ARG A 107 9.24 -9.25 8.26
N ALA A 108 10.25 -9.69 9.01
CA ALA A 108 11.34 -8.82 9.45
C ALA A 108 12.05 -8.09 8.30
N VAL A 109 12.13 -8.69 7.11
CA VAL A 109 12.69 -8.06 5.91
C VAL A 109 11.89 -6.81 5.47
N ASP A 110 10.62 -6.69 5.86
CA ASP A 110 9.81 -5.52 5.54
C ASP A 110 10.34 -4.25 6.23
N LEU A 111 10.98 -4.40 7.42
CA LEU A 111 11.71 -3.31 8.10
C LEU A 111 12.90 -2.84 7.27
N LEU A 112 13.66 -3.78 6.71
CA LEU A 112 14.81 -3.45 5.86
C LEU A 112 14.36 -2.70 4.60
N TYR A 113 13.31 -3.18 3.93
CA TYR A 113 12.73 -2.48 2.78
C TYR A 113 12.27 -1.06 3.16
N GLY A 114 11.57 -0.93 4.30
CA GLY A 114 11.09 0.36 4.79
C GLY A 114 12.22 1.35 4.99
N LEU A 115 13.24 0.95 5.75
CA LEU A 115 14.36 1.82 6.09
C LEU A 115 15.20 2.17 4.84
N VAL A 116 15.68 1.16 4.11
CA VAL A 116 16.61 1.38 2.99
C VAL A 116 15.94 2.18 1.88
N LEU A 117 14.75 1.74 1.41
CA LEU A 117 14.09 2.44 0.31
C LEU A 117 13.52 3.79 0.74
N GLY A 118 12.97 3.92 1.96
CA GLY A 118 12.44 5.19 2.45
C GLY A 118 13.53 6.27 2.52
N VAL A 119 14.70 5.94 3.09
CA VAL A 119 15.85 6.86 3.15
C VAL A 119 16.40 7.14 1.75
N THR A 120 16.56 6.12 0.90
CA THR A 120 17.04 6.30 -0.48
C THR A 120 16.14 7.26 -1.26
N LEU A 121 14.81 7.07 -1.17
CA LEU A 121 13.84 7.94 -1.84
C LEU A 121 13.90 9.38 -1.30
N ARG A 122 14.17 9.58 -0.01
CA ARG A 122 14.39 10.92 0.56
C ARG A 122 15.63 11.59 -0.03
N VAL A 123 16.74 10.86 -0.18
CA VAL A 123 17.95 11.37 -0.83
C VAL A 123 17.67 11.71 -2.30
N VAL A 124 16.99 10.84 -3.02
CA VAL A 124 16.60 11.07 -4.43
C VAL A 124 15.71 12.33 -4.54
N GLN A 125 14.76 12.51 -3.63
CA GLN A 125 13.91 13.70 -3.60
C GLN A 125 14.74 14.97 -3.38
N GLY A 126 15.75 14.95 -2.47
CA GLY A 126 16.66 16.07 -2.28
C GLY A 126 17.42 16.43 -3.56
N TRP A 127 17.91 15.46 -4.31
CA TRP A 127 18.56 15.69 -5.60
C TRP A 127 17.62 16.25 -6.67
N ILE A 128 16.38 15.75 -6.72
CA ILE A 128 15.36 16.26 -7.65
C ILE A 128 15.07 17.73 -7.32
N SER A 129 14.87 18.05 -6.05
CA SER A 129 14.59 19.42 -5.59
C SER A 129 15.77 20.36 -5.91
N LEU A 130 17.01 19.94 -5.62
CA LEU A 130 18.22 20.69 -5.96
C LEU A 130 18.32 20.94 -7.47
N ALA A 131 18.05 19.92 -8.29
CA ALA A 131 18.09 20.06 -9.74
C ALA A 131 16.98 20.97 -10.28
N ALA A 132 15.83 21.03 -9.62
CA ALA A 132 14.71 21.85 -10.02
C ALA A 132 14.86 23.32 -9.61
N THR A 133 15.36 23.59 -8.40
CA THR A 133 15.42 24.93 -7.81
C THR A 133 16.79 25.59 -7.93
N GLY A 134 17.85 24.80 -8.18
CA GLY A 134 19.23 25.28 -8.17
C GLY A 134 19.76 25.69 -6.78
N SER A 135 19.02 25.39 -5.74
CA SER A 135 19.37 25.73 -4.35
C SER A 135 19.20 24.55 -3.41
N ASP A 136 20.15 24.36 -2.52
CA ASP A 136 20.14 23.36 -1.46
C ASP A 136 19.45 23.91 -0.21
N VAL A 137 18.16 24.21 -0.35
CA VAL A 137 17.36 24.72 0.77
C VAL A 137 17.05 23.57 1.72
N TRP A 138 17.59 23.67 2.93
CA TRP A 138 17.33 22.71 4.00
C TRP A 138 15.93 22.94 4.58
N PRO A 139 15.08 21.91 4.70
CA PRO A 139 13.73 22.09 5.22
C PRO A 139 13.77 22.52 6.70
N SER A 140 12.83 23.40 7.08
CA SER A 140 12.66 23.85 8.48
C SER A 140 11.19 24.20 8.74
N TYR A 141 10.81 24.22 10.02
CA TYR A 141 9.49 24.63 10.45
C TYR A 141 9.47 26.06 10.96
N GLY A 142 8.40 26.78 10.69
CA GLY A 142 8.14 28.06 11.35
C GLY A 142 7.90 27.86 12.85
N THR A 143 8.51 28.72 13.65
CA THR A 143 8.33 28.74 15.11
C THR A 143 7.57 29.99 15.55
N LEU A 144 6.81 29.86 16.65
CA LEU A 144 6.17 30.98 17.35
C LEU A 144 6.90 31.13 18.67
N ASP A 145 7.53 32.29 18.90
CA ASP A 145 8.37 32.55 20.07
C ASP A 145 9.45 31.50 20.32
N GLY A 146 10.05 30.98 19.24
CA GLY A 146 11.08 29.95 19.30
C GLY A 146 10.55 28.52 19.58
N GLN A 147 9.24 28.32 19.62
CA GLN A 147 8.63 27.03 19.88
C GLN A 147 7.80 26.58 18.68
N LEU A 148 7.76 25.25 18.48
CA LEU A 148 6.85 24.66 17.49
C LEU A 148 5.38 24.83 17.94
N PRO A 149 4.45 25.14 17.01
CA PRO A 149 3.02 25.20 17.36
C PRO A 149 2.54 23.90 18.02
N VAL A 150 1.66 23.97 18.99
CA VAL A 150 1.12 22.77 19.68
C VAL A 150 0.46 21.80 18.69
N SER A 151 -0.17 22.33 17.63
CA SER A 151 -0.76 21.52 16.56
C SER A 151 0.25 20.69 15.78
N TRP A 152 1.54 21.08 15.77
CA TRP A 152 2.60 20.42 15.02
C TRP A 152 2.70 18.91 15.32
N TRP A 153 2.57 18.53 16.60
CA TRP A 153 2.62 17.13 17.01
C TRP A 153 1.55 16.26 16.32
N PHE A 154 0.41 16.86 16.07
CA PHE A 154 -0.65 16.15 15.37
C PHE A 154 -0.53 16.30 13.88
N THR A 155 -0.34 17.50 13.33
CA THR A 155 -0.34 17.76 11.88
C THR A 155 0.86 17.11 11.19
N GLU A 156 2.06 17.31 11.72
CA GLU A 156 3.28 16.82 11.08
C GLU A 156 3.62 15.39 11.50
N LEU A 157 3.60 15.10 12.80
CA LEU A 157 4.05 13.81 13.29
C LEU A 157 2.96 12.74 13.23
N ALA A 158 1.83 12.92 13.92
CA ALA A 158 0.80 11.88 13.96
C ALA A 158 0.10 11.72 12.60
N SER A 159 -0.34 12.82 12.00
CA SER A 159 -1.04 12.84 10.73
C SER A 159 -0.11 12.55 9.56
N GLY A 160 0.94 13.34 9.38
CA GLY A 160 1.83 13.27 8.22
C GLY A 160 2.67 12.02 8.19
N VAL A 161 3.17 11.53 9.35
CA VAL A 161 4.06 10.35 9.40
C VAL A 161 3.29 9.04 9.51
N VAL A 162 2.13 9.01 10.20
CA VAL A 162 1.47 7.74 10.53
C VAL A 162 0.08 7.63 9.91
N ILE A 163 -0.84 8.55 10.21
CA ILE A 163 -2.26 8.38 9.86
C ILE A 163 -2.45 8.39 8.34
N SER A 164 -1.95 9.42 7.65
CA SER A 164 -2.07 9.53 6.20
C SER A 164 -1.39 8.35 5.48
N PRO A 165 -0.11 8.01 5.75
CA PRO A 165 0.51 6.83 5.16
C PRO A 165 -0.25 5.54 5.35
N VAL A 166 -0.80 5.29 6.54
CA VAL A 166 -1.60 4.09 6.80
C VAL A 166 -2.85 4.07 5.92
N LEU A 167 -3.64 5.14 5.91
CA LEU A 167 -4.86 5.21 5.12
C LEU A 167 -4.59 5.11 3.62
N GLU A 168 -3.55 5.80 3.16
CA GLU A 168 -3.15 5.84 1.75
C GLU A 168 -2.63 4.48 1.27
N GLU A 169 -1.74 3.81 2.02
CA GLU A 169 -1.23 2.50 1.61
C GLU A 169 -2.36 1.45 1.59
N PHE A 170 -3.23 1.43 2.59
CA PHE A 170 -4.35 0.51 2.60
C PHE A 170 -5.34 0.78 1.46
N PHE A 171 -5.55 2.04 1.09
CA PHE A 171 -6.40 2.41 -0.04
C PHE A 171 -5.72 2.09 -1.38
N PHE A 172 -4.55 2.70 -1.66
CA PHE A 172 -3.92 2.59 -2.97
C PHE A 172 -3.31 1.22 -3.24
N ARG A 173 -2.64 0.60 -2.26
CA ARG A 173 -1.98 -0.71 -2.44
C ARG A 173 -2.84 -1.85 -1.92
N GLY A 174 -3.59 -1.63 -0.85
CA GLY A 174 -4.50 -2.62 -0.29
C GLY A 174 -5.76 -2.85 -1.12
N VAL A 175 -6.28 -1.81 -1.79
CA VAL A 175 -7.53 -1.91 -2.57
C VAL A 175 -7.31 -1.62 -4.05
N VAL A 176 -6.90 -0.40 -4.45
CA VAL A 176 -6.81 0.02 -5.86
C VAL A 176 -5.93 -0.94 -6.66
N LEU A 177 -4.68 -1.14 -6.26
CA LEU A 177 -3.72 -2.00 -6.95
C LEU A 177 -4.26 -3.42 -7.11
N ILE A 178 -4.82 -4.00 -6.05
CA ILE A 178 -5.33 -5.39 -6.07
C ILE A 178 -6.56 -5.52 -6.97
N VAL A 179 -7.48 -4.56 -6.92
CA VAL A 179 -8.69 -4.60 -7.74
C VAL A 179 -8.33 -4.43 -9.21
N VAL A 180 -7.50 -3.44 -9.57
CA VAL A 180 -7.03 -3.23 -10.95
C VAL A 180 -6.31 -4.49 -11.46
N TYR A 181 -5.37 -5.03 -10.67
CA TYR A 181 -4.69 -6.28 -11.01
C TYR A 181 -5.68 -7.43 -11.26
N SER A 182 -6.66 -7.60 -10.37
CA SER A 182 -7.63 -8.69 -10.46
C SER A 182 -8.54 -8.58 -11.67
N VAL A 183 -8.91 -7.34 -12.06
CA VAL A 183 -9.76 -7.07 -13.24
C VAL A 183 -8.97 -7.31 -14.51
N VAL A 184 -7.80 -6.70 -14.66
CA VAL A 184 -6.98 -6.78 -15.90
C VAL A 184 -6.43 -8.18 -16.12
N ARG A 185 -6.08 -8.91 -15.06
CA ARG A 185 -5.55 -10.27 -15.19
C ARG A 185 -6.49 -11.23 -15.91
N ARG A 186 -7.80 -11.02 -15.83
CA ARG A 186 -8.78 -11.91 -16.45
C ARG A 186 -8.71 -11.90 -17.97
N SER A 187 -8.34 -10.76 -18.57
CA SER A 187 -8.28 -10.55 -20.01
C SER A 187 -6.87 -10.49 -20.58
N ALA A 188 -5.91 -9.92 -19.82
CA ALA A 188 -4.59 -9.57 -20.34
C ALA A 188 -3.42 -10.34 -19.69
N GLY A 189 -3.70 -11.28 -18.78
CA GLY A 189 -2.68 -12.06 -18.09
C GLY A 189 -1.97 -11.33 -16.94
N ALA A 190 -1.07 -12.04 -16.23
CA ALA A 190 -0.50 -11.56 -14.97
C ALA A 190 0.50 -10.41 -15.15
N GLY A 191 1.36 -10.47 -16.19
CA GLY A 191 2.38 -9.45 -16.44
C GLY A 191 1.76 -8.09 -16.76
N THR A 192 0.85 -8.05 -17.74
CA THR A 192 0.12 -6.84 -18.12
C THR A 192 -0.70 -6.30 -16.94
N ALA A 193 -1.36 -7.18 -16.19
CA ALA A 193 -2.13 -6.78 -15.02
C ALA A 193 -1.24 -6.12 -13.95
N GLY A 194 -0.05 -6.67 -13.70
CA GLY A 194 0.92 -6.08 -12.77
C GLY A 194 1.36 -4.69 -13.21
N PHE A 195 1.74 -4.54 -14.46
CA PHE A 195 2.15 -3.26 -15.02
C PHE A 195 1.04 -2.21 -14.91
N VAL A 196 -0.17 -2.53 -15.40
CA VAL A 196 -1.31 -1.60 -15.35
C VAL A 196 -1.68 -1.25 -13.91
N ALA A 197 -1.69 -2.22 -12.99
CA ALA A 197 -2.02 -1.97 -11.60
C ALA A 197 -1.02 -1.04 -10.92
N VAL A 198 0.28 -1.20 -11.18
CA VAL A 198 1.35 -0.31 -10.66
C VAL A 198 1.17 1.10 -11.20
N ILE A 199 0.99 1.26 -12.51
CA ILE A 199 0.84 2.59 -13.13
C ILE A 199 -0.43 3.29 -12.63
N VAL A 200 -1.57 2.60 -12.57
CA VAL A 200 -2.84 3.19 -12.10
C VAL A 200 -2.75 3.57 -10.62
N SER A 201 -2.24 2.67 -9.77
CA SER A 201 -2.12 2.95 -8.34
C SER A 201 -1.17 4.11 -8.06
N THR A 202 0.00 4.15 -8.73
CA THR A 202 0.98 5.24 -8.61
C THR A 202 0.44 6.55 -9.15
N GLY A 203 -0.18 6.52 -10.33
CA GLY A 203 -0.74 7.71 -10.97
C GLY A 203 -1.86 8.35 -10.15
N LEU A 204 -2.79 7.55 -9.61
CA LEU A 204 -3.85 8.06 -8.73
C LEU A 204 -3.30 8.61 -7.41
N PHE A 205 -2.29 7.97 -6.84
CA PHE A 205 -1.61 8.44 -5.63
C PHE A 205 -0.96 9.80 -5.86
N MET A 206 -0.15 9.94 -6.92
CA MET A 206 0.48 11.20 -7.31
C MET A 206 -0.54 12.29 -7.64
N LEU A 207 -1.58 11.96 -8.42
CA LEU A 207 -2.64 12.90 -8.80
C LEU A 207 -3.39 13.44 -7.57
N GLY A 208 -3.67 12.57 -6.59
CA GLY A 208 -4.27 12.96 -5.32
C GLY A 208 -3.47 14.06 -4.63
N HIS A 209 -2.15 13.90 -4.51
CA HIS A 209 -1.26 14.89 -3.89
C HIS A 209 -1.19 16.20 -4.69
N VAL A 210 -1.04 16.11 -6.01
CA VAL A 210 -1.01 17.30 -6.88
C VAL A 210 -2.28 18.13 -6.72
N LEU A 211 -3.44 17.48 -6.70
CA LEU A 211 -4.72 18.18 -6.65
C LEU A 211 -5.08 18.72 -5.25
N THR A 212 -4.64 18.06 -4.17
CA THR A 212 -5.00 18.47 -2.80
C THR A 212 -4.02 19.44 -2.16
N ILE A 213 -2.72 19.31 -2.46
CA ILE A 213 -1.66 20.11 -1.82
C ILE A 213 -1.09 21.17 -2.77
N GLY A 214 -1.32 21.03 -4.08
CA GLY A 214 -0.80 21.98 -5.07
C GLY A 214 0.71 21.96 -5.21
N ILE A 215 1.34 20.78 -5.16
CA ILE A 215 2.80 20.57 -5.20
C ILE A 215 3.38 20.85 -6.59
N GLY A 216 4.64 21.31 -6.63
CA GLY A 216 5.43 21.47 -7.86
C GLY A 216 5.76 20.13 -8.54
N TRP A 217 6.23 20.20 -9.79
CA TRP A 217 6.56 19.02 -10.59
C TRP A 217 7.67 18.16 -9.97
N ASP A 218 8.63 18.77 -9.29
CA ASP A 218 9.74 18.12 -8.59
C ASP A 218 9.26 17.24 -7.43
N MET A 219 8.38 17.79 -6.60
CA MET A 219 7.75 17.04 -5.52
C MET A 219 6.77 15.99 -6.07
N ALA A 220 6.01 16.29 -7.13
CA ALA A 220 5.13 15.34 -7.78
C ALA A 220 5.92 14.12 -8.31
N LEU A 221 7.09 14.36 -8.91
CA LEU A 221 7.99 13.30 -9.37
C LEU A 221 8.52 12.46 -8.19
N ALA A 222 8.94 13.09 -7.11
CA ALA A 222 9.40 12.39 -5.91
C ALA A 222 8.29 11.50 -5.30
N ILE A 223 7.08 12.02 -5.16
CA ILE A 223 5.90 11.27 -4.71
C ILE A 223 5.56 10.14 -5.70
N GLY A 224 5.73 10.36 -6.99
CA GLY A 224 5.60 9.32 -8.01
C GLY A 224 6.57 8.16 -7.78
N PHE A 225 7.84 8.44 -7.43
CA PHE A 225 8.81 7.39 -7.08
C PHE A 225 8.45 6.64 -5.80
N VAL A 226 7.95 7.34 -4.77
CA VAL A 226 7.42 6.68 -3.55
C VAL A 226 6.26 5.76 -3.94
N GLY A 227 5.33 6.27 -4.73
CA GLY A 227 4.18 5.52 -5.21
C GLY A 227 4.56 4.28 -6.01
N LEU A 228 5.54 4.40 -6.89
CA LEU A 228 6.08 3.31 -7.69
C LEU A 228 6.75 2.24 -6.83
N ALA A 229 7.64 2.65 -5.92
CA ALA A 229 8.35 1.73 -5.03
C ALA A 229 7.37 0.95 -4.14
N CYS A 230 6.40 1.63 -3.52
CA CYS A 230 5.37 1.00 -2.70
C CYS A 230 4.50 0.01 -3.51
N SER A 231 4.07 0.40 -4.72
CA SER A 231 3.27 -0.46 -5.59
C SER A 231 4.04 -1.70 -6.04
N LEU A 232 5.32 -1.55 -6.42
CA LEU A 232 6.20 -2.66 -6.79
C LEU A 232 6.47 -3.59 -5.60
N LEU A 233 6.72 -3.06 -4.41
CA LEU A 233 6.92 -3.88 -3.21
C LEU A 233 5.71 -4.77 -2.93
N VAL A 234 4.49 -4.22 -3.00
CA VAL A 234 3.27 -5.00 -2.78
C VAL A 234 3.10 -6.04 -3.88
N LEU A 235 3.33 -5.68 -5.14
CA LEU A 235 3.21 -6.61 -6.25
C LEU A 235 4.23 -7.76 -6.16
N LEU A 236 5.48 -7.47 -5.80
CA LEU A 236 6.56 -8.47 -5.76
C LEU A 236 6.52 -9.34 -4.49
N THR A 237 6.13 -8.76 -3.35
CA THR A 237 6.15 -9.47 -2.07
C THR A 237 4.79 -10.06 -1.67
N GLY A 238 3.71 -9.55 -2.23
CA GLY A 238 2.34 -9.87 -1.84
C GLY A 238 1.93 -9.31 -0.48
N ARG A 239 2.72 -8.42 0.14
CA ARG A 239 2.56 -7.89 1.49
C ARG A 239 2.55 -6.36 1.49
N ILE A 240 1.78 -5.76 2.40
CA ILE A 240 1.61 -4.29 2.48
C ILE A 240 2.67 -3.62 3.37
N TRP A 241 3.22 -4.35 4.34
CA TRP A 241 4.04 -3.76 5.39
C TRP A 241 5.32 -3.11 4.89
N GLY A 242 5.99 -3.71 3.89
CA GLY A 242 7.16 -3.08 3.27
C GLY A 242 6.85 -1.72 2.67
N ALA A 243 5.73 -1.62 1.93
CA ALA A 243 5.27 -0.36 1.33
C ALA A 243 4.93 0.68 2.41
N LEU A 244 4.15 0.29 3.42
CA LEU A 244 3.79 1.16 4.53
C LEU A 244 5.04 1.71 5.24
N LEU A 245 6.02 0.86 5.52
CA LEU A 245 7.25 1.28 6.18
C LEU A 245 8.13 2.18 5.30
N VAL A 246 8.17 1.97 3.98
CA VAL A 246 8.82 2.90 3.04
C VAL A 246 8.19 4.29 3.14
N HIS A 247 6.87 4.36 3.08
CA HIS A 247 6.14 5.62 3.13
C HIS A 247 6.32 6.34 4.47
N VAL A 248 6.15 5.63 5.58
CA VAL A 248 6.39 6.16 6.93
C VAL A 248 7.83 6.65 7.10
N THR A 249 8.83 5.89 6.65
CA THR A 249 10.24 6.29 6.74
C THR A 249 10.54 7.51 5.88
N PHE A 250 9.98 7.57 4.67
CA PHE A 250 10.10 8.73 3.79
C PHE A 250 9.55 9.99 4.44
N ASN A 251 8.35 9.96 5.03
CA ASN A 251 7.76 11.11 5.70
C ASN A 251 8.47 11.44 7.03
N ALA A 252 8.81 10.43 7.84
CA ALA A 252 9.55 10.64 9.08
C ALA A 252 10.93 11.26 8.85
N SER A 253 11.63 10.88 7.79
CA SER A 253 12.92 11.47 7.43
C SER A 253 12.80 12.95 7.04
N TYR A 254 11.71 13.37 6.40
CA TYR A 254 11.44 14.80 6.17
C TYR A 254 11.27 15.56 7.48
N VAL A 255 10.41 15.04 8.37
CA VAL A 255 10.16 15.64 9.68
C VAL A 255 11.47 15.77 10.48
N ALA A 256 12.31 14.72 10.47
CA ALA A 256 13.59 14.74 11.14
C ALA A 256 14.55 15.80 10.58
N LEU A 257 14.66 15.89 9.24
CA LEU A 257 15.48 16.91 8.57
C LEU A 257 14.97 18.31 8.86
N ALA A 258 13.66 18.54 8.80
CA ALA A 258 13.05 19.84 9.07
C ALA A 258 13.21 20.27 10.54
N LEU A 259 13.15 19.33 11.48
CA LEU A 259 13.47 19.60 12.90
C LEU A 259 14.93 20.01 13.08
N VAL A 260 15.87 19.31 12.45
CA VAL A 260 17.29 19.67 12.47
C VAL A 260 17.47 21.08 11.89
N GLY A 261 16.88 21.38 10.73
CA GLY A 261 16.93 22.72 10.13
C GLY A 261 16.39 23.81 11.07
N THR A 262 15.27 23.54 11.73
CA THR A 262 14.70 24.47 12.72
C THR A 262 15.65 24.70 13.90
N LEU A 263 16.29 23.65 14.43
CA LEU A 263 17.21 23.74 15.56
C LEU A 263 18.50 24.50 15.21
N VAL A 264 18.99 24.40 13.96
CA VAL A 264 20.21 25.11 13.52
C VAL A 264 19.92 26.52 12.98
N GLY A 265 18.66 26.97 13.05
CA GLY A 265 18.27 28.35 12.71
C GLY A 265 18.17 28.58 11.19
N VAL A 266 17.98 27.55 10.39
CA VAL A 266 17.63 27.73 8.98
C VAL A 266 16.24 28.33 8.90
N GLY A 267 16.08 29.44 8.17
CA GLY A 267 14.78 30.07 8.00
C GLY A 267 13.76 29.14 7.36
N PRO A 268 12.46 29.29 7.66
CA PRO A 268 11.42 28.48 7.02
C PRO A 268 11.38 28.75 5.49
N VAL A 269 11.17 27.71 4.73
CA VAL A 269 11.07 27.74 3.27
C VAL A 269 9.63 27.97 2.85
#